data_24d2f38296bc58a1a64013101b8112d8
#
_entry.id   24d2f38296bc58a1a64013101b8112d8
#
_cell.length_a   1.000
_cell.length_b   1.000
_cell.length_c   1.000
_cell.angle_alpha   90.00
_cell.angle_beta   90.00
_cell.angle_gamma   90.00
#
_symmetry.space_group_name_H-M   'P 1'
#
loop_
_entity.id
_entity.type
_entity.pdbx_description
1 polymer ?
#
loop_
_entity_poly.entity_id
_entity_poly.type
_entity_poly.pdbx_seq_one_letter_code
_entity_poly.pdbx_strand_id
1 'polypeptide(L)'
;MWIRARSTPAEAVTGLCRRVVLLLCSLALWARPGEAQRPLTVQGTRSLTFGSLLSGVNKSVLRSDAINGGQLDISGPKSVQVLLTFTLPASMTGPVGATLPLSFGSTDGGWSPPQQVGTQIAFDPRLPFTAPLDQNGKVSVYLGGTAKPTANQKAGSYTGTITLTVVVLP
;
A
#
# COMPACT_ATOMS: atom_id res chain seq x y z
N MET A 1 -74.27 53.32 18.72
CA MET A 1 -74.30 52.10 17.89
C MET A 1 -72.88 51.58 17.77
N TRP A 2 -72.62 50.48 18.53
CA TRP A 2 -71.28 49.95 18.66
C TRP A 2 -71.10 48.78 17.71
N ILE A 3 -70.08 48.82 16.82
CA ILE A 3 -69.74 47.69 15.96
C ILE A 3 -68.43 47.09 16.52
N ARG A 4 -68.52 45.87 17.02
CA ARG A 4 -67.41 45.04 17.46
C ARG A 4 -66.78 44.36 16.24
N ALA A 5 -65.49 44.65 15.98
CA ALA A 5 -64.69 43.87 15.06
C ALA A 5 -64.15 42.61 15.76
N ARG A 6 -64.36 41.43 15.20
CA ARG A 6 -63.78 40.14 15.64
C ARG A 6 -62.40 40.01 15.03
N SER A 7 -61.36 39.87 15.88
CA SER A 7 -60.04 39.46 15.47
C SER A 7 -60.00 37.96 15.23
N THR A 8 -59.58 37.55 14.04
CA THR A 8 -59.31 36.17 13.68
C THR A 8 -57.93 35.72 14.19
N PRO A 9 -57.75 34.50 14.67
CA PRO A 9 -56.47 34.00 15.16
C PRO A 9 -55.60 33.55 14.00
N ALA A 10 -54.76 34.42 13.43
CA ALA A 10 -53.80 34.09 12.36
C ALA A 10 -52.41 33.78 12.89
N GLU A 11 -52.16 33.80 14.19
CA GLU A 11 -50.78 33.71 14.73
C GLU A 11 -50.36 32.29 15.13
N ALA A 12 -51.24 31.30 15.20
CA ALA A 12 -50.92 29.94 15.67
C ALA A 12 -50.20 29.07 14.63
N VAL A 13 -50.34 29.38 13.32
CA VAL A 13 -49.80 28.52 12.23
C VAL A 13 -48.32 28.85 11.93
N THR A 14 -47.88 30.11 12.08
CA THR A 14 -46.52 30.53 11.81
C THR A 14 -45.51 30.03 12.83
N GLY A 15 -45.90 29.83 14.09
CA GLY A 15 -45.01 29.32 15.13
C GLY A 15 -44.66 27.83 14.99
N LEU A 16 -45.61 27.04 14.48
CA LEU A 16 -45.40 25.58 14.32
C LEU A 16 -44.49 25.29 13.12
N CYS A 17 -44.65 26.02 12.01
CA CYS A 17 -43.81 25.86 10.81
C CYS A 17 -42.35 26.27 11.07
N ARG A 18 -42.13 27.33 11.86
CA ARG A 18 -40.79 27.81 12.22
C ARG A 18 -40.05 26.84 13.16
N ARG A 19 -40.74 26.16 14.06
CA ARG A 19 -40.13 25.15 14.95
C ARG A 19 -39.83 23.84 14.24
N VAL A 20 -40.64 23.41 13.28
CA VAL A 20 -40.39 22.23 12.47
C VAL A 20 -39.21 22.42 11.50
N VAL A 21 -39.09 23.60 10.89
CA VAL A 21 -37.92 23.94 10.03
C VAL A 21 -36.62 23.99 10.82
N LEU A 22 -36.62 24.52 12.04
CA LEU A 22 -35.43 24.54 12.92
C LEU A 22 -35.04 23.14 13.41
N LEU A 23 -36.01 22.23 13.64
CA LEU A 23 -35.74 20.85 14.02
C LEU A 23 -35.19 20.00 12.85
N LEU A 24 -35.66 20.23 11.63
CA LEU A 24 -35.13 19.58 10.43
C LEU A 24 -33.72 20.08 10.05
N CYS A 25 -33.40 21.37 10.26
CA CYS A 25 -32.04 21.89 10.09
C CYS A 25 -31.05 21.32 11.11
N SER A 26 -31.47 21.04 12.36
CA SER A 26 -30.56 20.48 13.37
C SER A 26 -30.20 19.01 13.12
N LEU A 27 -31.06 18.21 12.44
CA LEU A 27 -30.73 16.84 12.06
C LEU A 27 -29.75 16.75 10.88
N ALA A 28 -29.72 17.75 10.00
CA ALA A 28 -28.82 17.77 8.85
C ALA A 28 -27.34 18.03 9.22
N LEU A 29 -27.06 18.62 10.41
CA LEU A 29 -25.69 18.88 10.85
C LEU A 29 -24.96 17.64 11.40
N TRP A 30 -25.61 16.51 11.53
CA TRP A 30 -25.00 15.27 12.05
C TRP A 30 -24.57 14.27 10.97
N ALA A 31 -24.84 14.58 9.71
CA ALA A 31 -24.25 13.84 8.60
C ALA A 31 -22.76 14.21 8.50
N ARG A 32 -21.91 13.51 9.30
CA ARG A 32 -20.46 13.54 9.08
C ARG A 32 -20.24 13.02 7.66
N PRO A 33 -19.59 13.79 6.76
CA PRO A 33 -19.15 13.23 5.51
C PRO A 33 -18.23 12.05 5.87
N GLY A 34 -18.63 10.84 5.54
CA GLY A 34 -17.75 9.69 5.66
C GLY A 34 -16.50 10.03 4.87
N GLU A 35 -15.34 10.12 5.52
CA GLU A 35 -14.09 10.27 4.79
C GLU A 35 -14.00 9.10 3.82
N ALA A 36 -14.04 9.39 2.53
CA ALA A 36 -13.86 8.38 1.49
C ALA A 36 -12.49 7.73 1.75
N GLN A 37 -12.49 6.50 2.24
CA GLN A 37 -11.27 5.76 2.49
C GLN A 37 -10.53 5.64 1.16
N ARG A 38 -9.31 6.13 1.13
CA ARG A 38 -8.46 5.99 -0.06
C ARG A 38 -8.29 4.50 -0.36
N PRO A 39 -8.50 4.06 -1.60
CA PRO A 39 -8.26 2.68 -1.97
C PRO A 39 -6.79 2.32 -1.76
N LEU A 40 -6.54 1.10 -1.29
CA LEU A 40 -5.21 0.56 -1.19
C LEU A 40 -4.69 0.24 -2.60
N THR A 41 -3.54 0.78 -2.94
CA THR A 41 -2.86 0.54 -4.22
C THR A 41 -1.41 0.12 -3.99
N VAL A 42 -0.92 -0.80 -4.80
CA VAL A 42 0.47 -1.27 -4.81
C VAL A 42 1.03 -1.08 -6.21
N GLN A 43 2.15 -0.37 -6.31
CA GLN A 43 2.83 -0.11 -7.57
C GLN A 43 4.27 -0.60 -7.51
N GLY A 44 4.67 -1.48 -8.45
CA GLY A 44 6.08 -1.81 -8.66
C GLY A 44 6.79 -0.64 -9.33
N THR A 45 7.68 0.01 -8.59
CA THR A 45 8.43 1.17 -9.08
C THR A 45 9.75 0.75 -9.71
N ARG A 46 10.35 -0.32 -9.18
CA ARG A 46 11.63 -0.86 -9.70
C ARG A 46 11.68 -2.38 -9.53
N SER A 47 12.11 -3.07 -10.59
CA SER A 47 12.32 -4.52 -10.56
C SER A 47 13.64 -4.88 -9.87
N LEU A 48 13.68 -5.99 -9.15
CA LEU A 48 14.93 -6.58 -8.66
C LEU A 48 15.71 -7.14 -9.85
N THR A 49 16.92 -6.65 -10.08
CA THR A 49 17.74 -6.97 -11.24
C THR A 49 19.12 -7.44 -10.82
N PHE A 50 19.54 -8.61 -11.27
CA PHE A 50 20.87 -9.12 -10.97
C PHE A 50 21.91 -8.74 -12.03
N GLY A 51 21.49 -8.17 -13.18
CA GLY A 51 22.38 -7.82 -14.29
C GLY A 51 23.05 -9.06 -14.90
N SER A 52 24.28 -8.89 -15.39
CA SER A 52 25.08 -10.00 -15.93
C SER A 52 25.60 -10.89 -14.80
N LEU A 53 25.45 -12.21 -14.99
CA LEU A 53 25.84 -13.26 -14.06
C LEU A 53 26.91 -14.16 -14.71
N LEU A 54 27.86 -14.61 -13.89
CA LEU A 54 28.84 -15.62 -14.30
C LEU A 54 28.39 -16.99 -13.78
N SER A 55 28.52 -18.03 -14.61
CA SER A 55 28.21 -19.41 -14.20
C SER A 55 29.04 -19.81 -12.98
N GLY A 56 28.41 -20.43 -12.00
CA GLY A 56 29.02 -20.87 -10.75
C GLY A 56 29.33 -19.75 -9.74
N VAL A 57 29.04 -18.48 -10.03
CA VAL A 57 29.33 -17.34 -9.14
C VAL A 57 28.03 -16.73 -8.64
N ASN A 58 27.81 -16.80 -7.32
CA ASN A 58 26.67 -16.15 -6.70
C ASN A 58 26.75 -14.63 -6.78
N LYS A 59 25.60 -14.00 -6.99
CA LYS A 59 25.49 -12.53 -7.01
C LYS A 59 24.36 -12.07 -6.13
N SER A 60 24.69 -11.27 -5.12
CA SER A 60 23.71 -10.66 -4.23
C SER A 60 23.44 -9.20 -4.66
N VAL A 61 22.20 -8.80 -4.54
CA VAL A 61 21.72 -7.43 -4.68
C VAL A 61 21.12 -7.02 -3.34
N LEU A 62 21.62 -5.94 -2.77
CA LEU A 62 21.12 -5.43 -1.49
C LEU A 62 19.80 -4.71 -1.70
N ARG A 63 18.89 -4.78 -0.70
CA ARG A 63 17.66 -3.99 -0.69
C ARG A 63 17.90 -2.48 -0.80
N SER A 64 19.07 -2.01 -0.32
CA SER A 64 19.49 -0.61 -0.36
C SER A 64 20.13 -0.20 -1.70
N ASP A 65 20.30 -1.14 -2.65
CA ASP A 65 20.79 -0.81 -3.98
C ASP A 65 19.75 0.01 -4.74
N ALA A 66 20.07 1.30 -4.96
CA ALA A 66 19.18 2.25 -5.59
C ALA A 66 18.97 2.00 -7.11
N ILE A 67 19.75 1.11 -7.71
CA ILE A 67 19.70 0.80 -9.15
C ILE A 67 19.09 -0.58 -9.37
N ASN A 68 19.59 -1.59 -8.66
CA ASN A 68 19.29 -2.99 -8.91
C ASN A 68 18.29 -3.60 -7.91
N GLY A 69 18.14 -3.01 -6.71
CA GLY A 69 17.19 -3.47 -5.70
C GLY A 69 15.75 -3.26 -6.14
N GLY A 70 14.87 -4.21 -5.82
CA GLY A 70 13.43 -4.10 -6.07
C GLY A 70 12.81 -3.01 -5.19
N GLN A 71 11.80 -2.29 -5.71
CA GLN A 71 11.02 -1.30 -4.97
C GLN A 71 9.55 -1.38 -5.35
N LEU A 72 8.71 -1.38 -4.33
CA LEU A 72 7.25 -1.31 -4.46
C LEU A 72 6.76 -0.16 -3.57
N ASP A 73 5.92 0.70 -4.14
CA ASP A 73 5.30 1.80 -3.41
C ASP A 73 3.83 1.47 -3.12
N ILE A 74 3.45 1.61 -1.86
CA ILE A 74 2.11 1.33 -1.36
C ILE A 74 1.46 2.66 -1.00
N SER A 75 0.21 2.84 -1.42
CA SER A 75 -0.61 4.00 -1.06
C SER A 75 -1.98 3.53 -0.62
N GLY A 76 -2.53 4.16 0.43
CA GLY A 76 -3.81 3.76 1.01
C GLY A 76 -4.34 4.78 2.02
N PRO A 77 -5.16 4.35 2.98
CA PRO A 77 -5.64 5.19 4.07
C PRO A 77 -4.47 5.72 4.91
N LYS A 78 -4.65 6.90 5.52
CA LYS A 78 -3.59 7.57 6.30
C LYS A 78 -3.42 6.90 7.66
N SER A 79 -2.18 6.83 8.14
CA SER A 79 -1.84 6.41 9.51
C SER A 79 -2.42 5.06 9.94
N VAL A 80 -2.59 4.13 8.99
CA VAL A 80 -3.02 2.76 9.27
C VAL A 80 -1.86 1.80 9.15
N GLN A 81 -2.02 0.62 9.73
CA GLN A 81 -1.06 -0.47 9.55
C GLN A 81 -1.51 -1.38 8.40
N VAL A 82 -0.53 -1.90 7.66
CA VAL A 82 -0.75 -2.87 6.60
C VAL A 82 0.08 -4.12 6.84
N LEU A 83 -0.55 -5.27 6.65
CA LEU A 83 0.14 -6.57 6.63
C LEU A 83 0.64 -6.83 5.21
N LEU A 84 1.92 -7.12 5.10
CA LEU A 84 2.65 -7.39 3.88
C LEU A 84 3.02 -8.87 3.83
N THR A 85 2.70 -9.55 2.74
CA THR A 85 3.09 -10.94 2.51
C THR A 85 3.65 -11.10 1.11
N PHE A 86 4.92 -11.50 1.02
CA PHE A 86 5.57 -11.77 -0.26
C PHE A 86 5.39 -13.24 -0.66
N THR A 87 5.12 -13.44 -1.93
CA THR A 87 5.31 -14.73 -2.60
C THR A 87 6.58 -14.65 -3.43
N LEU A 88 7.65 -15.30 -2.93
CA LEU A 88 8.98 -15.26 -3.51
C LEU A 88 9.25 -16.51 -4.34
N PRO A 89 9.74 -16.40 -5.59
CA PRO A 89 10.10 -17.55 -6.39
C PRO A 89 11.39 -18.19 -5.88
N ALA A 90 11.46 -19.51 -5.86
CA ALA A 90 12.67 -20.26 -5.54
C ALA A 90 13.72 -20.19 -6.68
N SER A 91 13.29 -19.87 -7.90
CA SER A 91 14.16 -19.76 -9.09
C SER A 91 13.56 -18.83 -10.14
N MET A 92 14.42 -18.32 -11.01
CA MET A 92 14.02 -17.69 -12.27
C MET A 92 14.00 -18.74 -13.39
N THR A 93 13.13 -18.53 -14.38
CA THR A 93 13.03 -19.37 -15.58
C THR A 93 13.77 -18.70 -16.73
N GLY A 94 14.56 -19.47 -17.46
CA GLY A 94 15.36 -19.05 -18.58
C GLY A 94 15.08 -19.84 -19.87
N PRO A 95 16.01 -19.81 -20.83
CA PRO A 95 15.86 -20.46 -22.13
C PRO A 95 15.63 -21.96 -21.99
N VAL A 96 14.69 -22.49 -22.80
CA VAL A 96 14.39 -23.93 -22.87
C VAL A 96 14.07 -24.53 -21.49
N GLY A 97 13.41 -23.77 -20.61
CA GLY A 97 13.05 -24.22 -19.27
C GLY A 97 14.22 -24.32 -18.27
N ALA A 98 15.39 -23.76 -18.60
CA ALA A 98 16.50 -23.70 -17.65
C ALA A 98 16.09 -22.87 -16.42
N THR A 99 16.52 -23.29 -15.23
CA THR A 99 16.24 -22.59 -13.97
C THR A 99 17.51 -21.99 -13.40
N LEU A 100 17.37 -20.83 -12.75
CA LEU A 100 18.42 -20.17 -12.01
C LEU A 100 17.95 -19.97 -10.56
N PRO A 101 18.52 -20.69 -9.60
CA PRO A 101 18.09 -20.63 -8.21
C PRO A 101 18.25 -19.25 -7.61
N LEU A 102 17.25 -18.87 -6.80
CA LEU A 102 17.24 -17.64 -5.99
C LEU A 102 17.23 -18.00 -4.51
N SER A 103 17.75 -17.10 -3.70
CA SER A 103 17.55 -17.14 -2.26
C SER A 103 17.33 -15.74 -1.70
N PHE A 104 16.50 -15.68 -0.67
CA PHE A 104 16.18 -14.47 0.08
C PHE A 104 16.55 -14.67 1.54
N GLY A 105 17.36 -13.79 2.09
CA GLY A 105 17.79 -13.81 3.48
C GLY A 105 16.80 -13.06 4.39
N SER A 106 16.99 -13.20 5.69
CA SER A 106 16.15 -12.60 6.73
C SER A 106 16.24 -11.05 6.77
N THR A 107 17.17 -10.46 6.05
CA THR A 107 17.36 -9.00 6.00
C THR A 107 17.25 -8.45 4.58
N ASP A 108 16.81 -9.26 3.63
CA ASP A 108 16.68 -8.83 2.23
C ASP A 108 15.43 -7.99 1.98
N GLY A 109 14.44 -7.98 2.90
CA GLY A 109 13.33 -7.04 2.91
C GLY A 109 13.69 -5.75 3.66
N GLY A 110 13.14 -4.63 3.22
CA GLY A 110 13.23 -3.35 3.91
C GLY A 110 12.00 -2.50 3.65
N TRP A 111 11.65 -1.63 4.57
CA TRP A 111 10.63 -0.62 4.37
C TRP A 111 11.08 0.74 4.90
N SER A 112 10.55 1.81 4.37
CA SER A 112 10.81 3.17 4.83
C SER A 112 9.64 4.08 4.50
N PRO A 113 9.59 5.28 5.09
CA PRO A 113 8.78 6.37 4.53
C PRO A 113 9.10 6.54 3.05
N PRO A 114 8.17 7.11 2.23
CA PRO A 114 8.29 7.11 0.78
C PRO A 114 9.64 7.60 0.27
N GLN A 115 10.25 6.79 -0.63
CA GLN A 115 11.46 7.12 -1.38
C GLN A 115 12.74 7.35 -0.55
N GLN A 116 12.78 6.95 0.72
CA GLN A 116 13.96 7.09 1.57
C GLN A 116 14.78 5.79 1.59
N VAL A 117 15.52 5.52 0.54
CA VAL A 117 16.35 4.30 0.41
C VAL A 117 17.38 4.16 1.54
N GLY A 118 17.89 5.26 2.06
CA GLY A 118 18.95 5.27 3.08
C GLY A 118 18.49 4.96 4.51
N THR A 119 17.17 5.00 4.80
CA THR A 119 16.62 4.84 6.16
C THR A 119 15.74 3.61 6.30
N GLN A 120 16.06 2.54 5.56
CA GLN A 120 15.25 1.33 5.54
C GLN A 120 15.34 0.55 6.85
N ILE A 121 14.19 0.16 7.39
CA ILE A 121 14.07 -0.81 8.47
C ILE A 121 14.00 -2.20 7.85
N ALA A 122 14.94 -3.09 8.25
CA ALA A 122 15.01 -4.46 7.72
C ALA A 122 13.88 -5.33 8.23
N PHE A 123 13.40 -6.25 7.39
CA PHE A 123 12.51 -7.35 7.78
C PHE A 123 12.81 -8.61 6.94
N ASP A 124 12.31 -9.76 7.39
CA ASP A 124 12.41 -11.02 6.65
C ASP A 124 11.30 -11.11 5.61
N PRO A 125 11.60 -11.03 4.29
CA PRO A 125 10.59 -11.05 3.25
C PRO A 125 9.92 -12.42 3.07
N ARG A 126 10.40 -13.46 3.76
CA ARG A 126 9.81 -14.81 3.74
C ARG A 126 8.69 -14.96 4.76
N LEU A 127 8.52 -14.00 5.66
CA LEU A 127 7.52 -13.98 6.71
C LEU A 127 6.55 -12.81 6.51
N PRO A 128 5.28 -12.94 6.95
CA PRO A 128 4.38 -11.79 7.02
C PRO A 128 4.95 -10.70 7.90
N PHE A 129 4.83 -9.46 7.47
CA PHE A 129 5.37 -8.29 8.16
C PHE A 129 4.35 -7.15 8.19
N THR A 130 4.30 -6.39 9.28
CA THR A 130 3.43 -5.23 9.42
C THR A 130 4.22 -3.94 9.28
N ALA A 131 3.78 -3.05 8.39
CA ALA A 131 4.35 -1.72 8.20
C ALA A 131 3.29 -0.64 8.41
N PRO A 132 3.64 0.52 9.02
CA PRO A 132 2.75 1.67 9.08
C PRO A 132 2.75 2.43 7.75
N LEU A 133 1.57 2.84 7.29
CA LEU A 133 1.44 3.90 6.31
C LEU A 133 1.64 5.25 7.00
N ASP A 134 2.35 6.17 6.34
CA ASP A 134 2.62 7.50 6.87
C ASP A 134 1.35 8.38 6.96
N GLN A 135 1.52 9.64 7.37
CA GLN A 135 0.43 10.63 7.44
C GLN A 135 -0.19 10.96 6.06
N ASN A 136 0.48 10.59 4.98
CA ASN A 136 -0.01 10.72 3.61
C ASN A 136 -0.61 9.41 3.09
N GLY A 137 -0.60 8.35 3.89
CA GLY A 137 -1.05 7.02 3.52
C GLY A 137 -0.07 6.30 2.59
N LYS A 138 1.24 6.48 2.78
CA LYS A 138 2.27 5.92 1.89
C LYS A 138 3.35 5.17 2.66
N VAL A 139 3.92 4.16 2.01
CA VAL A 139 5.15 3.45 2.44
C VAL A 139 5.84 2.88 1.21
N SER A 140 7.17 2.87 1.21
CA SER A 140 7.99 2.18 0.21
C SER A 140 8.57 0.90 0.79
N VAL A 141 8.52 -0.17 0.02
CA VAL A 141 9.03 -1.50 0.38
C VAL A 141 10.12 -1.87 -0.62
N TYR A 142 11.23 -2.36 -0.09
CA TYR A 142 12.42 -2.69 -0.86
C TYR A 142 12.74 -4.16 -0.73
N LEU A 143 13.32 -4.73 -1.78
CA LEU A 143 13.68 -6.13 -1.80
C LEU A 143 15.06 -6.33 -2.45
N GLY A 144 15.93 -7.02 -1.75
CA GLY A 144 17.17 -7.60 -2.26
C GLY A 144 17.03 -9.10 -2.47
N GLY A 145 18.15 -9.76 -2.75
CA GLY A 145 18.19 -11.21 -2.91
C GLY A 145 19.50 -11.68 -3.51
N THR A 146 19.65 -12.98 -3.64
CA THR A 146 20.85 -13.62 -4.20
C THR A 146 20.49 -14.59 -5.31
N ALA A 147 21.07 -14.38 -6.48
CA ALA A 147 21.06 -15.31 -7.60
C ALA A 147 22.22 -16.31 -7.45
N LYS A 148 21.96 -17.60 -7.66
CA LYS A 148 22.92 -18.69 -7.50
C LYS A 148 23.08 -19.49 -8.79
N PRO A 149 23.77 -18.95 -9.83
CA PRO A 149 24.01 -19.68 -11.06
C PRO A 149 24.79 -20.97 -10.83
N THR A 150 24.37 -22.04 -11.46
CA THR A 150 25.15 -23.30 -11.45
C THR A 150 26.39 -23.19 -12.31
N ALA A 151 27.38 -24.09 -12.12
CA ALA A 151 28.60 -24.10 -12.93
C ALA A 151 28.32 -24.27 -14.45
N ASN A 152 27.23 -25.00 -14.79
CA ASN A 152 26.79 -25.22 -16.16
C ASN A 152 25.53 -24.44 -16.49
N GLN A 153 25.38 -23.24 -15.93
CA GLN A 153 24.22 -22.39 -16.19
C GLN A 153 24.12 -22.03 -17.68
N LYS A 154 22.97 -22.31 -18.29
CA LYS A 154 22.74 -21.97 -19.70
C LYS A 154 22.77 -20.44 -19.87
N ALA A 155 23.43 -19.97 -20.93
CA ALA A 155 23.41 -18.57 -21.30
C ALA A 155 22.01 -18.12 -21.74
N GLY A 156 21.62 -16.90 -21.41
CA GLY A 156 20.35 -16.30 -21.81
C GLY A 156 19.72 -15.43 -20.72
N SER A 157 18.52 -14.93 -21.00
CA SER A 157 17.76 -14.10 -20.06
C SER A 157 16.93 -14.97 -19.14
N TYR A 158 16.91 -14.63 -17.85
CA TYR A 158 16.16 -15.29 -16.79
C TYR A 158 15.18 -14.33 -16.16
N THR A 159 13.97 -14.76 -15.96
CA THR A 159 12.90 -13.97 -15.34
C THR A 159 12.19 -14.75 -14.24
N GLY A 160 11.68 -14.03 -13.25
CA GLY A 160 10.85 -14.57 -12.17
C GLY A 160 9.85 -13.53 -11.72
N THR A 161 8.74 -13.98 -11.13
CA THR A 161 7.70 -13.10 -10.62
C THR A 161 7.74 -13.08 -9.10
N ILE A 162 7.75 -11.89 -8.54
CA ILE A 162 7.59 -11.63 -7.11
C ILE A 162 6.22 -10.98 -6.93
N THR A 163 5.40 -11.55 -6.05
CA THR A 163 4.08 -11.00 -5.74
C THR A 163 4.06 -10.47 -4.32
N LEU A 164 3.52 -9.27 -4.13
CA LEU A 164 3.26 -8.68 -2.82
C LEU A 164 1.76 -8.59 -2.61
N THR A 165 1.27 -9.23 -1.55
CA THR A 165 -0.10 -9.09 -1.06
C THR A 165 -0.10 -8.12 0.12
N VAL A 166 -1.02 -7.15 0.09
CA VAL A 166 -1.13 -6.12 1.11
C VAL A 166 -2.56 -6.08 1.65
N VAL A 167 -2.69 -6.13 2.97
CA VAL A 167 -3.99 -6.08 3.66
C VAL A 167 -3.95 -4.97 4.71
N VAL A 168 -4.96 -4.10 4.71
CA VAL A 168 -5.12 -3.08 5.76
C VAL A 168 -5.56 -3.77 7.05
N LEU A 169 -4.87 -3.48 8.15
CA LEU A 169 -5.27 -3.95 9.46
C LEU A 169 -6.29 -2.97 10.08
N PRO A 170 -7.30 -3.49 10.80
CA PRO A 170 -8.32 -2.66 11.46
C PRO A 170 -7.76 -1.80 12.56
#